data_0f5c131a088637e735718be5aa8248a6
#
_entry.id   0f5c131a088637e735718be5aa8248a6
#
_cell.length_a   1.000
_cell.length_b   1.000
_cell.length_c   1.000
_cell.angle_alpha   90.00
_cell.angle_beta   90.00
_cell.angle_gamma   90.00
#
_symmetry.space_group_name_H-M   'P 1'
#
loop_
_entity.id
_entity.type
_entity.pdbx_description
1 polymer ?
#
loop_
_entity_poly.entity_id
_entity_poly.type
_entity_poly.pdbx_seq_one_letter_code
_entity_poly.pdbx_strand_id
1 'polypeptide(L)'
;MAKVATRSSRKGSEAPRARRLTAEARRKSILEAARRAFTETGDMNGTTIRHIAERGGISEGVIYRHFESKDQLFFEAVVEPLSHAVDALVAASEAVDRDEPLTPERQLETLNGLYRQLITTLEEILPLLGLVLFGDPKVARRFYRENFAVAMDRLANAWLAVEDRYGVEHASPDVSARAVMGIALVLALESHHNNRFDRDAAVASATEGTLKGFFPAIEPARRRR
;
A
#
# COMPACT_ATOMS: atom_id res chain seq x y z
N MET A 1 -42.97 64.49 29.72
CA MET A 1 -42.45 63.20 30.17
C MET A 1 -42.45 62.25 28.99
N ALA A 2 -41.28 62.06 28.35
CA ALA A 2 -41.14 61.27 27.18
C ALA A 2 -40.63 59.85 27.53
N LYS A 3 -41.38 58.82 27.12
CA LYS A 3 -41.07 57.40 27.33
C LYS A 3 -40.12 56.94 26.24
N VAL A 4 -38.88 56.65 26.58
CA VAL A 4 -37.89 56.05 25.66
C VAL A 4 -38.15 54.55 25.59
N ALA A 5 -38.46 54.07 24.38
CA ALA A 5 -38.60 52.64 24.06
C ALA A 5 -37.25 52.08 23.65
N THR A 6 -36.68 51.20 24.46
CA THR A 6 -35.45 50.46 24.16
C THR A 6 -35.77 49.31 23.20
N ARG A 7 -35.28 49.42 21.98
CA ARG A 7 -35.33 48.35 20.95
C ARG A 7 -34.22 47.35 21.22
N SER A 8 -34.58 46.18 21.77
CA SER A 8 -33.66 45.05 21.91
C SER A 8 -33.39 44.42 20.54
N SER A 9 -32.18 44.59 20.07
CA SER A 9 -31.69 43.93 18.83
C SER A 9 -31.35 42.46 19.12
N ARG A 10 -32.25 41.56 18.74
CA ARG A 10 -31.91 40.11 18.67
C ARG A 10 -30.95 39.88 17.56
N LYS A 11 -29.64 39.75 17.90
CA LYS A 11 -28.62 39.18 17.02
C LYS A 11 -28.96 37.71 16.84
N GLY A 12 -29.50 37.36 15.67
CA GLY A 12 -29.66 35.97 15.23
C GLY A 12 -28.28 35.32 15.10
N SER A 13 -28.01 34.31 15.90
CA SER A 13 -26.87 33.43 15.77
C SER A 13 -27.07 32.59 14.50
N GLU A 14 -26.52 33.04 13.41
CA GLU A 14 -26.42 32.23 12.18
C GLU A 14 -25.41 31.11 12.43
N ALA A 15 -25.91 29.91 12.70
CA ALA A 15 -25.07 28.71 12.74
C ALA A 15 -24.33 28.56 11.40
N PRO A 16 -23.01 28.25 11.39
CA PRO A 16 -22.25 28.15 10.15
C PRO A 16 -22.89 27.07 9.27
N ARG A 17 -23.44 27.49 8.11
CA ARG A 17 -23.89 26.57 7.07
C ARG A 17 -22.73 25.65 6.75
N ALA A 18 -22.85 24.37 7.10
CA ALA A 18 -21.88 23.34 6.75
C ALA A 18 -21.57 23.46 5.23
N ARG A 19 -20.33 23.77 4.91
CA ARG A 19 -19.83 23.97 3.56
C ARG A 19 -20.13 22.72 2.76
N ARG A 20 -21.03 22.80 1.77
CA ARG A 20 -21.35 21.65 0.90
C ARG A 20 -20.05 21.17 0.25
N LEU A 21 -19.67 19.94 0.51
CA LEU A 21 -18.53 19.30 -0.16
C LEU A 21 -18.77 19.25 -1.66
N THR A 22 -17.73 19.42 -2.44
CA THR A 22 -17.76 19.13 -3.89
C THR A 22 -18.10 17.65 -4.11
N ALA A 23 -18.57 17.29 -5.32
CA ALA A 23 -18.88 15.89 -5.64
C ALA A 23 -17.65 14.98 -5.44
N GLU A 24 -16.47 15.44 -5.84
CA GLU A 24 -15.21 14.73 -5.66
C GLU A 24 -14.81 14.57 -4.18
N ALA A 25 -14.87 15.65 -3.40
CA ALA A 25 -14.61 15.60 -1.97
C ALA A 25 -15.60 14.68 -1.25
N ARG A 26 -16.86 14.65 -1.68
CA ARG A 26 -17.87 13.73 -1.17
C ARG A 26 -17.52 12.28 -1.50
N ARG A 27 -17.16 12.01 -2.77
CA ARG A 27 -16.75 10.68 -3.22
C ARG A 27 -15.56 10.16 -2.39
N LYS A 28 -14.52 10.97 -2.20
CA LYS A 28 -13.36 10.64 -1.37
C LYS A 28 -13.76 10.33 0.08
N SER A 29 -14.64 11.14 0.68
CA SER A 29 -15.15 10.91 2.04
C SER A 29 -15.91 9.58 2.17
N ILE A 30 -16.67 9.18 1.13
CA ILE A 30 -17.37 7.89 1.10
C ILE A 30 -16.36 6.74 1.02
N LEU A 31 -15.33 6.82 0.17
CA LEU A 31 -14.28 5.81 0.06
C LEU A 31 -13.52 5.61 1.39
N GLU A 32 -13.21 6.69 2.10
CA GLU A 32 -12.59 6.63 3.42
C GLU A 32 -13.49 5.95 4.48
N ALA A 33 -14.79 6.27 4.47
CA ALA A 33 -15.77 5.63 5.37
C ALA A 33 -15.93 4.14 5.04
N ALA A 34 -15.98 3.79 3.77
CA ALA A 34 -16.06 2.41 3.29
C ALA A 34 -14.81 1.61 3.70
N ARG A 35 -13.62 2.16 3.49
CA ARG A 35 -12.36 1.52 3.90
C ARG A 35 -12.36 1.20 5.38
N ARG A 36 -12.72 2.16 6.23
CA ARG A 36 -12.83 1.94 7.68
C ARG A 36 -13.84 0.84 8.02
N ALA A 37 -15.04 0.90 7.43
CA ALA A 37 -16.08 -0.10 7.69
C ALA A 37 -15.65 -1.51 7.27
N PHE A 38 -15.05 -1.69 6.10
CA PHE A 38 -14.53 -2.98 5.63
C PHE A 38 -13.40 -3.50 6.52
N THR A 39 -12.45 -2.63 6.91
CA THR A 39 -11.33 -3.02 7.77
C THR A 39 -11.80 -3.42 9.17
N GLU A 40 -12.76 -2.70 9.75
CA GLU A 40 -13.32 -3.00 11.07
C GLU A 40 -14.13 -4.31 11.08
N THR A 41 -14.88 -4.57 10.02
CA THR A 41 -15.67 -5.79 9.88
C THR A 41 -14.79 -7.00 9.55
N GLY A 42 -13.67 -6.79 8.86
CA GLY A 42 -12.79 -7.85 8.37
C GLY A 42 -13.39 -8.68 7.24
N ASP A 43 -14.57 -8.32 6.75
CA ASP A 43 -15.32 -9.08 5.74
C ASP A 43 -16.12 -8.17 4.80
N MET A 44 -15.88 -8.32 3.50
CA MET A 44 -16.63 -7.61 2.47
C MET A 44 -18.14 -7.96 2.54
N ASN A 45 -18.46 -9.25 2.72
CA ASN A 45 -19.86 -9.72 2.69
C ASN A 45 -20.61 -9.30 3.95
N GLY A 46 -19.96 -9.32 5.11
CA GLY A 46 -20.52 -8.89 6.39
C GLY A 46 -20.70 -7.36 6.50
N THR A 47 -19.98 -6.56 5.71
CA THR A 47 -20.14 -5.11 5.68
C THR A 47 -21.36 -4.70 4.84
N THR A 48 -22.26 -3.91 5.41
CA THR A 48 -23.45 -3.39 4.71
C THR A 48 -23.28 -1.94 4.29
N ILE A 49 -24.02 -1.49 3.26
CA ILE A 49 -24.07 -0.07 2.85
C ILE A 49 -24.55 0.81 4.01
N ARG A 50 -25.48 0.31 4.82
CA ARG A 50 -25.96 1.01 6.03
C ARG A 50 -24.81 1.24 7.01
N HIS A 51 -23.98 0.24 7.28
CA HIS A 51 -22.81 0.36 8.15
C HIS A 51 -21.82 1.42 7.63
N ILE A 52 -21.57 1.43 6.32
CA ILE A 52 -20.72 2.44 5.68
C ILE A 52 -21.33 3.85 5.83
N ALA A 53 -22.66 3.98 5.63
CA ALA A 53 -23.37 5.25 5.75
C ALA A 53 -23.31 5.81 7.19
N GLU A 54 -23.50 4.95 8.18
CA GLU A 54 -23.38 5.29 9.61
C GLU A 54 -21.95 5.80 9.93
N ARG A 55 -20.91 5.12 9.43
CA ARG A 55 -19.49 5.53 9.59
C ARG A 55 -19.15 6.84 8.89
N GLY A 56 -19.79 7.11 7.77
CA GLY A 56 -19.60 8.35 7.00
C GLY A 56 -20.45 9.53 7.50
N GLY A 57 -21.40 9.31 8.43
CA GLY A 57 -22.36 10.31 8.84
C GLY A 57 -23.24 10.78 7.66
N ILE A 58 -23.59 9.89 6.75
CA ILE A 58 -24.37 10.16 5.52
C ILE A 58 -25.51 9.15 5.38
N SER A 59 -26.46 9.43 4.48
CA SER A 59 -27.51 8.46 4.16
C SER A 59 -27.05 7.47 3.08
N GLU A 60 -27.61 6.25 3.06
CA GLU A 60 -27.37 5.25 2.01
C GLU A 60 -27.62 5.81 0.61
N GLY A 61 -28.66 6.63 0.42
CA GLY A 61 -28.96 7.28 -0.84
C GLY A 61 -27.88 8.26 -1.32
N VAL A 62 -27.02 8.77 -0.43
CA VAL A 62 -25.82 9.52 -0.83
C VAL A 62 -24.78 8.60 -1.43
N ILE A 63 -24.58 7.43 -0.84
CA ILE A 63 -23.63 6.42 -1.37
C ILE A 63 -24.05 5.99 -2.77
N TYR A 64 -25.32 5.60 -2.96
CA TYR A 64 -25.84 5.12 -4.26
C TYR A 64 -25.86 6.19 -5.36
N ARG A 65 -25.72 7.47 -5.04
CA ARG A 65 -25.50 8.52 -6.05
C ARG A 65 -24.09 8.57 -6.61
N HIS A 66 -23.12 7.96 -5.91
CA HIS A 66 -21.72 7.97 -6.28
C HIS A 66 -21.18 6.60 -6.70
N PHE A 67 -21.83 5.52 -6.25
CA PHE A 67 -21.42 4.15 -6.50
C PHE A 67 -22.64 3.28 -6.83
N GLU A 68 -22.53 2.48 -7.86
CA GLU A 68 -23.62 1.63 -8.36
C GLU A 68 -23.87 0.41 -7.48
N SER A 69 -22.82 -0.07 -6.79
CA SER A 69 -22.89 -1.27 -5.98
C SER A 69 -21.88 -1.24 -4.81
N LYS A 70 -22.09 -2.14 -3.84
CA LYS A 70 -21.13 -2.39 -2.77
C LYS A 70 -19.81 -2.96 -3.33
N ASP A 71 -19.88 -3.76 -4.39
CA ASP A 71 -18.72 -4.36 -5.03
C ASP A 71 -17.83 -3.29 -5.68
N GLN A 72 -18.43 -2.32 -6.38
CA GLN A 72 -17.70 -1.17 -6.91
C GLN A 72 -17.06 -0.36 -5.76
N LEU A 73 -17.81 -0.09 -4.71
CA LEU A 73 -17.31 0.65 -3.55
C LEU A 73 -16.15 -0.08 -2.86
N PHE A 74 -16.24 -1.41 -2.73
CA PHE A 74 -15.15 -2.23 -2.20
C PHE A 74 -13.92 -2.17 -3.11
N PHE A 75 -14.12 -2.35 -4.41
CA PHE A 75 -13.03 -2.28 -5.38
C PHE A 75 -12.25 -0.96 -5.28
N GLU A 76 -12.95 0.17 -5.34
CA GLU A 76 -12.31 1.49 -5.29
C GLU A 76 -11.77 1.86 -3.90
N ALA A 77 -12.40 1.41 -2.81
CA ALA A 77 -11.96 1.73 -1.46
C ALA A 77 -10.78 0.86 -0.98
N VAL A 78 -10.68 -0.38 -1.47
CA VAL A 78 -9.76 -1.41 -0.93
C VAL A 78 -8.80 -1.94 -2.00
N VAL A 79 -9.33 -2.44 -3.13
CA VAL A 79 -8.51 -3.12 -4.13
C VAL A 79 -7.62 -2.15 -4.92
N GLU A 80 -8.18 -1.03 -5.36
CA GLU A 80 -7.46 -0.04 -6.16
C GLU A 80 -6.30 0.62 -5.41
N PRO A 81 -6.46 1.08 -4.15
CA PRO A 81 -5.33 1.57 -3.35
C PRO A 81 -4.24 0.53 -3.11
N LEU A 82 -4.62 -0.74 -2.91
CA LEU A 82 -3.68 -1.83 -2.75
C LEU A 82 -2.90 -2.08 -4.04
N SER A 83 -3.56 -2.04 -5.20
CA SER A 83 -2.91 -2.13 -6.51
C SER A 83 -1.91 -1.01 -6.74
N HIS A 84 -2.30 0.24 -6.43
CA HIS A 84 -1.41 1.39 -6.53
C HIS A 84 -0.18 1.29 -5.61
N ALA A 85 -0.35 0.76 -4.39
CA ALA A 85 0.78 0.54 -3.48
C ALA A 85 1.76 -0.50 -4.05
N VAL A 86 1.26 -1.59 -4.63
CA VAL A 86 2.08 -2.61 -5.30
C VAL A 86 2.81 -2.01 -6.51
N ASP A 87 2.12 -1.24 -7.35
CA ASP A 87 2.74 -0.56 -8.50
C ASP A 87 3.83 0.42 -8.07
N ALA A 88 3.61 1.18 -7.01
CA ALA A 88 4.59 2.13 -6.49
C ALA A 88 5.86 1.42 -5.97
N LEU A 89 5.72 0.25 -5.33
CA LEU A 89 6.84 -0.57 -4.90
C LEU A 89 7.69 -1.06 -6.08
N VAL A 90 7.03 -1.53 -7.14
CA VAL A 90 7.74 -1.99 -8.35
C VAL A 90 8.42 -0.82 -9.04
N ALA A 91 7.74 0.31 -9.20
CA ALA A 91 8.32 1.51 -9.81
C ALA A 91 9.55 2.02 -9.04
N ALA A 92 9.53 1.95 -7.71
CA ALA A 92 10.70 2.30 -6.89
C ALA A 92 11.90 1.38 -7.15
N SER A 93 11.66 0.07 -7.35
CA SER A 93 12.73 -0.89 -7.70
C SER A 93 13.24 -0.71 -9.13
N GLU A 94 12.39 -0.28 -10.07
CA GLU A 94 12.76 0.01 -11.46
C GLU A 94 13.56 1.33 -11.59
N ALA A 95 13.36 2.27 -10.68
CA ALA A 95 13.98 3.60 -10.68
C ALA A 95 15.41 3.62 -10.12
N VAL A 96 15.95 2.49 -9.64
CA VAL A 96 17.35 2.41 -9.20
C VAL A 96 18.27 2.84 -10.35
N ASP A 97 19.12 3.83 -10.08
CA ASP A 97 20.04 4.39 -11.07
C ASP A 97 20.97 3.29 -11.62
N ARG A 98 20.78 3.01 -12.89
CA ARG A 98 21.51 1.94 -13.60
C ARG A 98 22.79 2.44 -14.26
N ASP A 99 23.10 3.73 -14.19
CA ASP A 99 24.27 4.31 -14.84
C ASP A 99 25.53 4.27 -13.97
N GLU A 100 25.36 4.08 -12.67
CA GLU A 100 26.50 3.91 -11.76
C GLU A 100 26.97 2.45 -11.65
N PRO A 101 28.28 2.23 -11.39
CA PRO A 101 28.83 0.88 -11.19
C PRO A 101 28.17 0.16 -10.02
N LEU A 102 27.85 -1.11 -10.20
CA LEU A 102 27.35 -1.95 -9.13
C LEU A 102 28.52 -2.44 -8.27
N THR A 103 28.73 -1.78 -7.12
CA THR A 103 29.70 -2.22 -6.11
C THR A 103 28.99 -3.06 -5.05
N PRO A 104 29.70 -3.91 -4.28
CA PRO A 104 29.12 -4.69 -3.18
C PRO A 104 28.42 -3.79 -2.16
N GLU A 105 28.99 -2.63 -1.83
CA GLU A 105 28.43 -1.66 -0.90
C GLU A 105 27.11 -1.09 -1.42
N ARG A 106 27.09 -0.71 -2.70
CA ARG A 106 25.89 -0.16 -3.33
C ARG A 106 24.78 -1.23 -3.45
N GLN A 107 25.14 -2.47 -3.75
CA GLN A 107 24.18 -3.57 -3.77
C GLN A 107 23.55 -3.78 -2.40
N LEU A 108 24.35 -3.71 -1.32
CA LEU A 108 23.87 -3.78 0.05
C LEU A 108 22.92 -2.63 0.39
N GLU A 109 23.30 -1.39 0.06
CA GLU A 109 22.48 -0.19 0.31
C GLU A 109 21.16 -0.24 -0.44
N THR A 110 21.19 -0.61 -1.72
CA THR A 110 20.01 -0.71 -2.58
C THR A 110 19.02 -1.75 -2.03
N LEU A 111 19.49 -2.94 -1.67
CA LEU A 111 18.64 -4.00 -1.14
C LEU A 111 18.11 -3.67 0.26
N ASN A 112 18.93 -3.02 1.10
CA ASN A 112 18.50 -2.53 2.41
C ASN A 112 17.39 -1.48 2.27
N GLY A 113 17.56 -0.54 1.35
CA GLY A 113 16.54 0.48 1.02
C GLY A 113 15.24 -0.16 0.51
N LEU A 114 15.35 -1.16 -0.37
CA LEU A 114 14.20 -1.91 -0.87
C LEU A 114 13.44 -2.62 0.27
N TYR A 115 14.11 -3.32 1.17
CA TYR A 115 13.45 -3.96 2.31
C TYR A 115 12.75 -2.95 3.21
N ARG A 116 13.39 -1.82 3.53
CA ARG A 116 12.77 -0.75 4.33
C ARG A 116 11.50 -0.21 3.67
N GLN A 117 11.56 0.04 2.38
CA GLN A 117 10.41 0.52 1.60
C GLN A 117 9.28 -0.53 1.56
N LEU A 118 9.61 -1.78 1.25
CA LEU A 118 8.65 -2.88 1.23
C LEU A 118 7.95 -3.05 2.57
N ILE A 119 8.69 -3.12 3.68
CA ILE A 119 8.12 -3.29 5.01
C ILE A 119 7.19 -2.13 5.36
N THR A 120 7.63 -0.88 5.13
CA THR A 120 6.79 0.30 5.41
C THR A 120 5.48 0.27 4.63
N THR A 121 5.55 0.01 3.33
CA THR A 121 4.34 -0.05 2.49
C THR A 121 3.44 -1.24 2.87
N LEU A 122 4.04 -2.40 3.16
CA LEU A 122 3.27 -3.57 3.59
C LEU A 122 2.55 -3.33 4.91
N GLU A 123 3.19 -2.69 5.90
CA GLU A 123 2.54 -2.33 7.17
C GLU A 123 1.29 -1.46 6.95
N GLU A 124 1.37 -0.48 6.05
CA GLU A 124 0.25 0.41 5.74
C GLU A 124 -0.93 -0.32 5.08
N ILE A 125 -0.64 -1.33 4.26
CA ILE A 125 -1.66 -2.05 3.48
C ILE A 125 -2.09 -3.40 4.09
N LEU A 126 -1.44 -3.87 5.16
CA LEU A 126 -1.74 -5.17 5.79
C LEU A 126 -3.24 -5.39 6.05
N PRO A 127 -3.99 -4.42 6.63
CA PRO A 127 -5.43 -4.60 6.87
C PRO A 127 -6.22 -4.79 5.57
N LEU A 128 -5.84 -4.10 4.50
CA LEU A 128 -6.48 -4.21 3.20
C LEU A 128 -6.08 -5.51 2.48
N LEU A 129 -4.82 -5.89 2.60
CA LEU A 129 -4.29 -7.12 2.03
C LEU A 129 -5.00 -8.35 2.62
N GLY A 130 -5.24 -8.35 3.93
CA GLY A 130 -6.02 -9.38 4.62
C GLY A 130 -7.43 -9.52 4.05
N LEU A 131 -8.15 -8.41 3.86
CA LEU A 131 -9.49 -8.38 3.26
C LEU A 131 -9.52 -8.95 1.85
N VAL A 132 -8.50 -8.62 1.03
CA VAL A 132 -8.46 -9.03 -0.38
C VAL A 132 -8.01 -10.48 -0.52
N LEU A 133 -6.98 -10.93 0.20
CA LEU A 133 -6.42 -12.28 0.03
C LEU A 133 -7.22 -13.37 0.75
N PHE A 134 -7.82 -13.05 1.90
CA PHE A 134 -8.47 -14.05 2.76
C PHE A 134 -9.99 -13.88 2.85
N GLY A 135 -10.55 -12.85 2.18
CA GLY A 135 -11.99 -12.63 2.07
C GLY A 135 -12.63 -13.48 0.96
N ASP A 136 -13.24 -12.80 -0.03
CA ASP A 136 -13.90 -13.49 -1.14
C ASP A 136 -12.88 -14.16 -2.10
N PRO A 137 -12.97 -15.48 -2.35
CA PRO A 137 -12.02 -16.18 -3.22
C PRO A 137 -11.99 -15.71 -4.68
N LYS A 138 -13.06 -15.07 -5.18
CA LYS A 138 -13.08 -14.51 -6.55
C LYS A 138 -12.28 -13.22 -6.60
N VAL A 139 -12.45 -12.37 -5.58
CA VAL A 139 -11.67 -11.13 -5.42
C VAL A 139 -10.19 -11.46 -5.24
N ALA A 140 -9.86 -12.43 -4.37
CA ALA A 140 -8.49 -12.87 -4.13
C ALA A 140 -7.81 -13.36 -5.42
N ARG A 141 -8.47 -14.24 -6.18
CA ARG A 141 -7.92 -14.75 -7.46
C ARG A 141 -7.75 -13.66 -8.49
N ARG A 142 -8.71 -12.72 -8.59
CA ARG A 142 -8.63 -11.60 -9.53
C ARG A 142 -7.47 -10.68 -9.16
N PHE A 143 -7.38 -10.25 -7.91
CA PHE A 143 -6.29 -9.40 -7.41
C PHE A 143 -4.92 -10.05 -7.62
N TYR A 144 -4.78 -11.35 -7.26
CA TYR A 144 -3.54 -12.08 -7.48
C TYR A 144 -3.10 -12.04 -8.94
N ARG A 145 -4.01 -12.38 -9.86
CA ARG A 145 -3.69 -12.48 -11.29
C ARG A 145 -3.45 -11.13 -11.94
N GLU A 146 -4.27 -10.13 -11.63
CA GLU A 146 -4.28 -8.83 -12.32
C GLU A 146 -3.32 -7.82 -11.71
N ASN A 147 -2.90 -8.01 -10.45
CA ASN A 147 -2.03 -7.07 -9.76
C ASN A 147 -0.77 -7.74 -9.20
N PHE A 148 -0.90 -8.70 -8.28
CA PHE A 148 0.23 -9.26 -7.57
C PHE A 148 1.20 -10.03 -8.49
N ALA A 149 0.70 -10.94 -9.33
CA ALA A 149 1.53 -11.71 -10.25
C ALA A 149 2.26 -10.80 -11.24
N VAL A 150 1.53 -9.83 -11.81
CA VAL A 150 2.11 -8.83 -12.74
C VAL A 150 3.23 -8.03 -12.06
N ALA A 151 3.04 -7.61 -10.82
CA ALA A 151 4.05 -6.90 -10.06
C ALA A 151 5.31 -7.76 -9.80
N MET A 152 5.11 -9.04 -9.47
CA MET A 152 6.23 -9.98 -9.28
C MET A 152 7.02 -10.22 -10.57
N ASP A 153 6.34 -10.32 -11.70
CA ASP A 153 6.99 -10.48 -13.00
C ASP A 153 7.78 -9.22 -13.40
N ARG A 154 7.24 -8.01 -13.12
CA ARG A 154 7.98 -6.75 -13.34
C ARG A 154 9.23 -6.67 -12.45
N LEU A 155 9.12 -7.06 -11.18
CA LEU A 155 10.25 -7.07 -10.25
C LEU A 155 11.33 -8.07 -10.71
N ALA A 156 10.94 -9.27 -11.13
CA ALA A 156 11.86 -10.26 -11.70
C ALA A 156 12.57 -9.73 -12.96
N ASN A 157 11.83 -9.08 -13.87
CA ASN A 157 12.40 -8.47 -15.07
C ASN A 157 13.37 -7.30 -14.74
N ALA A 158 13.10 -6.52 -13.71
CA ALA A 158 14.03 -5.49 -13.26
C ALA A 158 15.37 -6.09 -12.80
N TRP A 159 15.35 -7.26 -12.18
CA TRP A 159 16.56 -7.97 -11.78
C TRP A 159 17.28 -8.63 -12.94
N LEU A 160 16.56 -9.23 -13.88
CA LEU A 160 17.17 -9.72 -15.15
C LEU A 160 17.95 -8.61 -15.87
N ALA A 161 17.42 -7.39 -15.88
CA ALA A 161 18.13 -6.26 -16.48
C ALA A 161 19.44 -5.91 -15.72
N VAL A 162 19.54 -6.22 -14.44
CA VAL A 162 20.79 -6.10 -13.66
C VAL A 162 21.77 -7.21 -14.04
N GLU A 163 21.31 -8.47 -14.21
CA GLU A 163 22.13 -9.57 -14.71
C GLU A 163 22.77 -9.24 -16.04
N ASP A 164 21.95 -8.87 -17.02
CA ASP A 164 22.41 -8.57 -18.38
C ASP A 164 23.48 -7.46 -18.41
N ARG A 165 23.31 -6.47 -17.53
CA ARG A 165 24.22 -5.32 -17.50
C ARG A 165 25.54 -5.58 -16.79
N TYR A 166 25.50 -6.29 -15.67
CA TYR A 166 26.65 -6.47 -14.78
C TYR A 166 27.24 -7.87 -14.82
N GLY A 167 26.64 -8.79 -15.57
CA GLY A 167 27.07 -10.18 -15.67
C GLY A 167 26.93 -10.95 -14.34
N VAL A 168 25.98 -10.57 -13.51
CA VAL A 168 25.68 -11.22 -12.23
C VAL A 168 24.59 -12.26 -12.46
N GLU A 169 24.94 -13.54 -12.37
CA GLU A 169 23.95 -14.62 -12.49
C GLU A 169 23.12 -14.72 -11.19
N HIS A 170 21.80 -14.65 -11.31
CA HIS A 170 20.87 -14.96 -10.25
C HIS A 170 20.40 -16.42 -10.38
N ALA A 171 20.17 -17.08 -9.25
CA ALA A 171 19.70 -18.47 -9.28
C ALA A 171 18.35 -18.63 -10.00
N SER A 172 17.43 -17.68 -9.81
CA SER A 172 16.15 -17.54 -10.52
C SER A 172 15.54 -16.20 -10.14
N PRO A 173 15.47 -15.21 -11.02
CA PRO A 173 14.88 -13.89 -10.73
C PRO A 173 13.43 -13.97 -10.22
N ASP A 174 12.66 -14.89 -10.78
CA ASP A 174 11.28 -15.16 -10.34
C ASP A 174 11.19 -15.63 -8.89
N VAL A 175 12.04 -16.58 -8.49
CA VAL A 175 12.06 -17.10 -7.12
C VAL A 175 12.61 -16.04 -6.20
N SER A 176 13.65 -15.33 -6.59
CA SER A 176 14.30 -14.28 -5.81
C SER A 176 13.32 -13.12 -5.51
N ALA A 177 12.55 -12.66 -6.51
CA ALA A 177 11.53 -11.63 -6.33
C ALA A 177 10.46 -12.04 -5.31
N ARG A 178 9.97 -13.27 -5.42
CA ARG A 178 8.97 -13.83 -4.50
C ARG A 178 9.52 -14.08 -3.11
N ALA A 179 10.79 -14.48 -3.00
CA ALA A 179 11.46 -14.68 -1.72
C ALA A 179 11.65 -13.35 -0.97
N VAL A 180 12.14 -12.30 -1.65
CA VAL A 180 12.28 -10.96 -1.06
C VAL A 180 10.93 -10.42 -0.59
N MET A 181 9.88 -10.56 -1.41
CA MET A 181 8.53 -10.15 -1.04
C MET A 181 8.00 -10.95 0.17
N GLY A 182 8.23 -12.26 0.20
CA GLY A 182 7.83 -13.13 1.32
C GLY A 182 8.53 -12.76 2.62
N ILE A 183 9.84 -12.51 2.58
CA ILE A 183 10.62 -12.04 3.73
C ILE A 183 10.07 -10.69 4.20
N ALA A 184 9.90 -9.73 3.29
CA ALA A 184 9.39 -8.41 3.64
C ALA A 184 7.99 -8.46 4.27
N LEU A 185 7.11 -9.33 3.77
CA LEU A 185 5.76 -9.54 4.34
C LEU A 185 5.83 -10.09 5.78
N VAL A 186 6.67 -11.08 6.03
CA VAL A 186 6.83 -11.62 7.39
C VAL A 186 7.41 -10.56 8.32
N LEU A 187 8.41 -9.80 7.89
CA LEU A 187 8.99 -8.73 8.68
C LEU A 187 7.98 -7.59 8.94
N ALA A 188 7.11 -7.27 7.99
CA ALA A 188 6.02 -6.30 8.19
C ALA A 188 4.99 -6.80 9.22
N LEU A 189 4.63 -8.08 9.19
CA LEU A 189 3.76 -8.70 10.19
C LEU A 189 4.38 -8.66 11.59
N GLU A 190 5.65 -9.01 11.71
CA GLU A 190 6.38 -8.92 12.98
C GLU A 190 6.45 -7.48 13.50
N SER A 191 6.81 -6.53 12.63
CA SER A 191 6.86 -5.11 12.98
C SER A 191 5.50 -4.56 13.43
N HIS A 192 4.42 -5.01 12.80
CA HIS A 192 3.06 -4.56 13.12
C HIS A 192 2.52 -5.14 14.45
N HIS A 193 2.85 -6.39 14.77
CA HIS A 193 2.26 -7.11 15.90
C HIS A 193 3.19 -7.28 17.11
N ASN A 194 4.49 -7.12 16.93
CA ASN A 194 5.49 -7.38 17.95
C ASN A 194 6.26 -6.12 18.36
N ASN A 195 5.84 -5.47 19.43
CA ASN A 195 6.45 -4.25 19.96
C ASN A 195 7.94 -4.38 20.37
N ARG A 196 8.49 -5.62 20.42
CA ARG A 196 9.89 -5.88 20.73
C ARG A 196 10.72 -6.19 19.49
N PHE A 197 10.11 -6.12 18.30
CA PHE A 197 10.78 -6.41 17.06
C PHE A 197 11.79 -5.32 16.70
N ASP A 198 13.05 -5.71 16.57
CA ASP A 198 14.10 -4.81 16.08
C ASP A 198 14.12 -4.82 14.56
N ARG A 199 13.41 -3.83 13.98
CA ARG A 199 13.26 -3.67 12.54
C ARG A 199 14.60 -3.47 11.83
N ASP A 200 15.51 -2.67 12.41
CA ASP A 200 16.78 -2.35 11.77
C ASP A 200 17.70 -3.57 11.73
N ALA A 201 17.80 -4.32 12.81
CA ALA A 201 18.54 -5.57 12.86
C ALA A 201 17.95 -6.63 11.90
N ALA A 202 16.62 -6.72 11.83
CA ALA A 202 15.94 -7.67 10.94
C ALA A 202 16.16 -7.33 9.46
N VAL A 203 16.07 -6.04 9.08
CA VAL A 203 16.35 -5.57 7.72
C VAL A 203 17.80 -5.86 7.34
N ALA A 204 18.77 -5.56 8.22
CA ALA A 204 20.18 -5.85 7.96
C ALA A 204 20.41 -7.35 7.74
N SER A 205 19.85 -8.21 8.60
CA SER A 205 19.95 -9.66 8.47
C SER A 205 19.29 -10.21 7.21
N ALA A 206 18.10 -9.71 6.87
CA ALA A 206 17.39 -10.09 5.63
C ALA A 206 18.18 -9.69 4.39
N THR A 207 18.74 -8.48 4.37
CA THR A 207 19.57 -7.97 3.28
C THR A 207 20.80 -8.85 3.08
N GLU A 208 21.54 -9.14 4.15
CA GLU A 208 22.74 -9.98 4.10
C GLU A 208 22.41 -11.42 3.68
N GLY A 209 21.36 -12.01 4.24
CA GLY A 209 20.89 -13.35 3.88
C GLY A 209 20.46 -13.46 2.42
N THR A 210 19.77 -12.44 1.90
CA THR A 210 19.35 -12.36 0.49
C THR A 210 20.56 -12.26 -0.44
N LEU A 211 21.53 -11.41 -0.14
CA LEU A 211 22.74 -11.27 -0.94
C LEU A 211 23.54 -12.56 -0.98
N LYS A 212 23.69 -13.25 0.14
CA LYS A 212 24.42 -14.52 0.21
C LYS A 212 23.68 -15.70 -0.45
N GLY A 213 22.32 -15.67 -0.39
CA GLY A 213 21.51 -16.79 -0.85
C GLY A 213 21.04 -16.69 -2.29
N PHE A 214 20.70 -15.50 -2.77
CA PHE A 214 20.10 -15.30 -4.08
C PHE A 214 20.93 -14.45 -5.03
N PHE A 215 21.86 -13.66 -4.51
CA PHE A 215 22.72 -12.78 -5.29
C PHE A 215 24.18 -13.14 -5.00
N PRO A 216 24.85 -13.91 -5.83
CA PRO A 216 26.26 -14.22 -5.63
C PRO A 216 27.07 -12.92 -5.55
N ALA A 217 28.07 -12.90 -4.68
CA ALA A 217 28.91 -11.75 -4.47
C ALA A 217 29.56 -11.32 -5.80
N ILE A 218 29.46 -10.04 -6.13
CA ILE A 218 30.19 -9.45 -7.25
C ILE A 218 31.68 -9.54 -6.90
N GLU A 219 32.41 -10.41 -7.58
CA GLU A 219 33.88 -10.38 -7.48
C GLU A 219 34.35 -9.05 -8.09
N PRO A 220 35.22 -8.30 -7.37
CA PRO A 220 35.81 -7.10 -7.95
C PRO A 220 36.51 -7.48 -9.25
N ALA A 221 36.15 -6.77 -10.33
CA ALA A 221 36.67 -7.04 -11.66
C ALA A 221 38.19 -7.24 -11.57
N ARG A 222 38.68 -8.46 -11.82
CA ARG A 222 40.11 -8.74 -11.92
C ARG A 222 40.66 -7.80 -13.00
N ARG A 223 41.43 -6.79 -12.60
CA ARG A 223 42.16 -5.94 -13.54
C ARG A 223 42.94 -6.86 -14.44
N ARG A 224 42.46 -7.01 -15.68
CA ARG A 224 43.25 -7.67 -16.74
C ARG A 224 44.52 -6.83 -16.90
N ARG A 225 45.65 -7.40 -16.52
CA ARG A 225 46.98 -6.86 -16.78
C ARG A 225 47.27 -7.02 -18.28
#